data_0857c744d5508e61bb0c1652c525cb5a
#
_entry.id   0857c744d5508e61bb0c1652c525cb5a
#
_cell.length_a   1.000
_cell.length_b   1.000
_cell.length_c   1.000
_cell.angle_alpha   90.00
_cell.angle_beta   90.00
_cell.angle_gamma   90.00
#
_symmetry.space_group_name_H-M   'P 1'
#
loop_
_entity.id
_entity.type
_entity.pdbx_description
1 polymer ?
#
loop_
_entity_poly.entity_id
_entity_poly.type
_entity_poly.pdbx_seq_one_letter_code
_entity_poly.pdbx_strand_id
1 'polypeptide(L)'
;MQVSHGVDHRQCAPGERAGRSAGDAVAGAGVDDGSYRLGDLDVVIHDGVARGETGALAGSTLTMIEAVRNLHSLGVPLEDAIGAATEVPARVLRLPALGRIGIGLPADVVVVSDDLAIERVLVEGRARVVG
;
A
#
# COMPACT_ATOMS: atom_id res chain seq x y z
N MET A 1 5.34 -3.19 8.24
CA MET A 1 4.80 -2.92 6.91
C MET A 1 5.73 -3.56 5.91
N GLN A 2 5.28 -4.60 5.22
CA GLN A 2 6.08 -5.21 4.18
C GLN A 2 5.89 -4.39 2.92
N VAL A 3 6.95 -3.68 2.51
CA VAL A 3 7.00 -3.12 1.16
C VAL A 3 7.23 -4.29 0.22
N SER A 4 6.22 -4.64 -0.58
CA SER A 4 6.39 -5.68 -1.61
C SER A 4 7.56 -5.30 -2.50
N HIS A 5 8.48 -6.22 -2.67
CA HIS A 5 9.65 -6.05 -3.52
C HIS A 5 9.23 -5.70 -4.94
N GLY A 6 9.65 -4.55 -5.39
CA GLY A 6 9.97 -4.28 -6.77
C GLY A 6 8.83 -4.18 -7.74
N VAL A 7 8.17 -3.05 -7.75
CA VAL A 7 7.72 -2.49 -9.02
C VAL A 7 8.60 -1.28 -9.29
N ASP A 8 9.55 -1.44 -10.19
CA ASP A 8 10.30 -0.31 -10.72
C ASP A 8 9.34 0.54 -11.57
N HIS A 9 8.82 1.59 -10.97
CA HIS A 9 7.89 2.52 -11.63
C HIS A 9 8.50 3.25 -12.84
N ARG A 10 9.78 3.02 -13.14
CA ARG A 10 10.51 3.75 -14.19
C ARG A 10 10.40 3.12 -15.58
N GLN A 11 9.78 1.97 -15.75
CA GLN A 11 9.73 1.25 -17.04
C GLN A 11 8.35 1.07 -17.65
N CYS A 12 7.31 1.69 -17.15
CA CYS A 12 6.02 1.66 -17.83
C CYS A 12 5.83 2.92 -18.67
N ALA A 13 5.97 2.77 -19.99
CA ALA A 13 5.51 3.77 -20.94
C ALA A 13 3.99 3.96 -20.81
N PRO A 14 3.45 5.17 -21.06
CA PRO A 14 2.00 5.37 -21.06
C PRO A 14 1.39 4.48 -22.14
N GLY A 15 0.58 3.50 -21.72
CA GLY A 15 -0.12 2.57 -22.61
C GLY A 15 0.20 1.09 -22.43
N GLU A 16 1.28 0.70 -21.74
CA GLU A 16 1.65 -0.71 -21.56
C GLU A 16 1.77 -1.08 -20.08
N ARG A 17 0.66 -1.06 -19.35
CA ARG A 17 0.63 -1.67 -18.03
C ARG A 17 -0.09 -3.00 -18.08
N ALA A 18 0.63 -4.01 -18.57
CA ALA A 18 0.17 -5.39 -18.59
C ALA A 18 -0.04 -5.90 -17.16
N GLY A 19 -1.18 -6.52 -16.96
CA GLY A 19 -1.73 -6.95 -15.70
C GLY A 19 -0.86 -7.85 -14.85
N ARG A 20 -1.07 -7.74 -13.56
CA ARG A 20 -0.65 -8.69 -12.55
C ARG A 20 -1.85 -9.16 -11.75
N SER A 21 -1.83 -10.44 -11.41
CA SER A 21 -2.91 -11.18 -10.72
C SER A 21 -3.18 -10.67 -9.31
N ALA A 22 -4.26 -11.10 -8.74
CA ALA A 22 -4.80 -11.06 -7.35
C ALA A 22 -4.26 -10.03 -6.30
N GLY A 23 -3.14 -9.37 -6.57
CA GLY A 23 -2.59 -8.25 -5.80
C GLY A 23 -2.94 -6.88 -6.38
N ASP A 24 -3.65 -6.84 -7.49
CA ASP A 24 -3.83 -5.65 -8.31
C ASP A 24 -4.84 -4.63 -7.76
N ALA A 25 -5.58 -4.97 -6.72
CA ALA A 25 -6.32 -3.98 -5.94
C ALA A 25 -5.39 -2.91 -5.33
N VAL A 26 -4.13 -3.26 -5.15
CA VAL A 26 -3.06 -2.37 -4.67
C VAL A 26 -2.40 -1.58 -5.81
N ALA A 27 -2.53 -2.02 -7.06
CA ALA A 27 -1.94 -1.33 -8.21
C ALA A 27 -2.60 0.03 -8.50
N GLY A 28 -3.81 0.25 -7.98
CA GLY A 28 -4.52 1.54 -8.03
C GLY A 28 -4.20 2.48 -6.87
N ALA A 29 -3.44 2.04 -5.86
CA ALA A 29 -3.08 2.89 -4.73
C ALA A 29 -1.91 3.81 -5.09
N GLY A 30 -2.09 5.12 -4.90
CA GLY A 30 -1.05 6.12 -5.15
C GLY A 30 -0.78 6.39 -6.64
N VAL A 31 -1.72 6.10 -7.53
CA VAL A 31 -1.68 6.53 -8.94
C VAL A 31 -2.69 7.65 -9.17
N ASP A 32 -2.38 8.50 -10.14
CA ASP A 32 -3.24 9.61 -10.55
C ASP A 32 -4.53 9.12 -11.21
N ASP A 33 -5.51 10.03 -11.35
CA ASP A 33 -6.72 9.79 -12.12
C ASP A 33 -6.39 9.40 -13.56
N GLY A 34 -7.06 8.38 -14.08
CA GLY A 34 -6.79 7.88 -15.43
C GLY A 34 -7.37 6.50 -15.69
N SER A 35 -7.13 6.01 -16.89
CA SER A 35 -7.53 4.66 -17.30
C SER A 35 -6.37 3.69 -17.15
N TYR A 36 -6.62 2.57 -16.49
CA TYR A 36 -5.62 1.55 -16.18
C TYR A 36 -6.17 0.17 -16.56
N ARG A 37 -5.26 -0.76 -16.79
CA ARG A 37 -5.63 -2.16 -17.00
C ARG A 37 -5.19 -2.99 -15.80
N LEU A 38 -6.16 -3.65 -15.15
CA LEU A 38 -5.96 -4.55 -14.03
C LEU A 38 -6.25 -5.99 -14.48
N GLY A 39 -5.20 -6.72 -14.85
CA GLY A 39 -5.38 -8.03 -15.47
C GLY A 39 -6.13 -7.90 -16.79
N ASP A 40 -7.29 -8.54 -16.90
CA ASP A 40 -8.15 -8.48 -18.08
C ASP A 40 -9.26 -7.42 -17.97
N LEU A 41 -9.24 -6.59 -16.91
CA LEU A 41 -10.25 -5.56 -16.66
C LEU A 41 -9.69 -4.17 -16.96
N ASP A 42 -10.41 -3.40 -17.76
CA ASP A 42 -10.18 -1.97 -17.92
C ASP A 42 -10.85 -1.22 -16.77
N VAL A 43 -10.09 -0.37 -16.09
CA VAL A 43 -10.51 0.35 -14.89
C VAL A 43 -10.23 1.83 -15.07
N VAL A 44 -11.20 2.66 -14.71
CA VAL A 44 -11.05 4.10 -14.65
C VAL A 44 -10.94 4.52 -13.18
N ILE A 45 -9.88 5.23 -12.86
CA ILE A 45 -9.71 5.88 -11.54
C ILE A 45 -10.11 7.33 -11.68
N HIS A 46 -11.06 7.76 -10.84
CA HIS A 46 -11.49 9.12 -10.75
C HIS A 46 -11.81 9.46 -9.29
N ASP A 47 -11.27 10.59 -8.82
CA ASP A 47 -11.38 11.04 -7.42
C ASP A 47 -11.02 9.94 -6.41
N GLY A 48 -9.95 9.18 -6.68
CA GLY A 48 -9.50 8.11 -5.80
C GLY A 48 -10.39 6.85 -5.79
N VAL A 49 -11.34 6.73 -6.72
CA VAL A 49 -12.24 5.58 -6.84
C VAL A 49 -11.98 4.84 -8.15
N ALA A 50 -11.62 3.56 -8.06
CA ALA A 50 -11.44 2.69 -9.21
C ALA A 50 -12.76 2.02 -9.59
N ARG A 51 -13.21 2.21 -10.85
CA ARG A 51 -14.42 1.61 -11.40
C ARG A 51 -14.11 0.86 -12.68
N GLY A 52 -14.73 -0.30 -12.83
CA GLY A 52 -14.69 -1.08 -14.09
C GLY A 52 -15.61 -0.48 -15.15
N GLU A 53 -15.59 -1.03 -16.36
CA GLU A 53 -16.39 -0.59 -17.52
C GLU A 53 -17.90 -0.49 -17.23
N THR A 54 -18.42 -1.34 -16.37
CA THR A 54 -19.84 -1.35 -15.96
C THR A 54 -20.17 -0.30 -14.88
N GLY A 55 -19.19 0.51 -14.45
CA GLY A 55 -19.31 1.44 -13.33
C GLY A 55 -19.26 0.78 -11.95
N ALA A 56 -19.13 -0.55 -11.88
CA ALA A 56 -18.95 -1.27 -10.64
C ALA A 56 -17.61 -0.91 -9.98
N LEU A 57 -17.57 -0.91 -8.64
CA LEU A 57 -16.33 -0.69 -7.89
C LEU A 57 -15.34 -1.82 -8.23
N ALA A 58 -14.19 -1.44 -8.80
CA ALA A 58 -13.14 -2.38 -9.22
C ALA A 58 -12.09 -2.62 -8.13
N GLY A 59 -11.97 -1.71 -7.19
CA GLY A 59 -11.01 -1.82 -6.09
C GLY A 59 -10.85 -0.52 -5.31
N SER A 60 -10.00 -0.54 -4.31
CA SER A 60 -9.66 0.63 -3.50
C SER A 60 -8.32 1.21 -3.95
N THR A 61 -8.28 2.53 -4.10
CA THR A 61 -7.04 3.30 -4.28
C THR A 61 -6.44 3.75 -2.96
N LEU A 62 -7.07 3.37 -1.85
CA LEU A 62 -6.66 3.72 -0.50
C LEU A 62 -5.25 3.21 -0.21
N THR A 63 -4.36 4.10 0.16
CA THR A 63 -3.02 3.72 0.62
C THR A 63 -3.08 3.13 2.04
N MET A 64 -2.06 2.36 2.41
CA MET A 64 -2.02 1.73 3.74
C MET A 64 -2.00 2.77 4.87
N ILE A 65 -1.31 3.88 4.67
CA ILE A 65 -1.27 4.94 5.70
C ILE A 65 -2.63 5.66 5.84
N GLU A 66 -3.36 5.83 4.75
CA GLU A 66 -4.73 6.37 4.79
C GLU A 66 -5.68 5.39 5.49
N ALA A 67 -5.52 4.09 5.28
CA ALA A 67 -6.30 3.08 6.00
C ALA A 67 -6.06 3.16 7.53
N VAL A 68 -4.80 3.34 7.94
CA VAL A 68 -4.45 3.54 9.36
C VAL A 68 -5.08 4.82 9.91
N ARG A 69 -4.99 5.94 9.16
CA ARG A 69 -5.63 7.21 9.55
C ARG A 69 -7.14 7.05 9.71
N ASN A 70 -7.78 6.39 8.75
CA ASN A 70 -9.23 6.16 8.78
C ASN A 70 -9.64 5.35 10.01
N LEU A 71 -8.95 4.24 10.31
CA LEU A 71 -9.21 3.46 11.52
C LEU A 71 -9.04 4.30 12.78
N HIS A 72 -7.96 5.07 12.86
CA HIS A 72 -7.71 5.93 14.02
C HIS A 72 -8.77 7.03 14.17
N SER A 73 -9.21 7.63 13.06
CA SER A 73 -10.28 8.66 13.08
C SER A 73 -11.64 8.11 13.53
N LEU A 74 -11.87 6.80 13.37
CA LEU A 74 -13.05 6.10 13.86
C LEU A 74 -12.95 5.72 15.35
N GLY A 75 -11.89 6.13 16.06
CA GLY A 75 -11.69 5.90 17.48
C GLY A 75 -10.91 4.64 17.83
N VAL A 76 -10.35 3.93 16.85
CA VAL A 76 -9.43 2.83 17.10
C VAL A 76 -8.11 3.38 17.64
N PRO A 77 -7.56 2.85 18.74
CA PRO A 77 -6.23 3.24 19.22
C PRO A 77 -5.18 3.15 18.10
N LEU A 78 -4.27 4.12 18.05
CA LEU A 78 -3.28 4.19 16.95
C LEU A 78 -2.42 2.91 16.88
N GLU A 79 -2.06 2.36 18.03
CA GLU A 79 -1.29 1.12 18.13
C GLU A 79 -2.02 -0.06 17.45
N ASP A 80 -3.32 -0.17 17.68
CA ASP A 80 -4.16 -1.23 17.09
C ASP A 80 -4.33 -1.02 15.58
N ALA A 81 -4.51 0.22 15.15
CA ALA A 81 -4.61 0.57 13.71
C ALA A 81 -3.31 0.25 12.96
N ILE A 82 -2.16 0.57 13.56
CA ILE A 82 -0.84 0.21 13.02
C ILE A 82 -0.66 -1.31 13.05
N GLY A 83 -1.00 -1.97 14.14
CA GLY A 83 -0.92 -3.42 14.28
C GLY A 83 -1.74 -4.16 13.21
N ALA A 84 -2.93 -3.66 12.89
CA ALA A 84 -3.79 -4.19 11.81
C ALA A 84 -3.12 -4.10 10.42
N ALA A 85 -2.28 -3.11 10.21
CA ALA A 85 -1.56 -2.93 8.95
C ALA A 85 -0.18 -3.62 8.91
N THR A 86 0.33 -4.13 10.04
CA THR A 86 1.70 -4.63 10.17
C THR A 86 1.76 -6.04 10.75
N GLU A 87 1.63 -6.18 12.06
CA GLU A 87 1.80 -7.45 12.78
C GLU A 87 0.70 -8.47 12.42
N VAL A 88 -0.54 -8.04 12.30
CA VAL A 88 -1.66 -8.93 12.01
C VAL A 88 -1.50 -9.63 10.66
N PRO A 89 -1.24 -8.95 9.53
CA PRO A 89 -1.01 -9.62 8.25
C PRO A 89 0.27 -10.48 8.26
N ALA A 90 1.33 -10.05 8.93
CA ALA A 90 2.55 -10.85 9.08
C ALA A 90 2.26 -12.17 9.81
N ARG A 91 1.46 -12.13 10.88
CA ARG A 91 1.04 -13.31 11.63
C ARG A 91 0.17 -14.25 10.80
N VAL A 92 -0.78 -13.71 10.03
CA VAL A 92 -1.63 -14.51 9.13
C VAL A 92 -0.79 -15.25 8.09
N LEU A 93 0.23 -14.57 7.54
CA LEU A 93 1.17 -15.15 6.58
C LEU A 93 2.26 -16.02 7.23
N ARG A 94 2.25 -16.20 8.55
CA ARG A 94 3.25 -16.95 9.32
C ARG A 94 4.67 -16.42 9.14
N LEU A 95 4.83 -15.11 9.09
CA LEU A 95 6.10 -14.38 8.97
C LEU A 95 6.46 -13.70 10.30
N PRO A 96 6.92 -14.45 11.33
CA PRO A 96 7.07 -13.93 12.70
C PRO A 96 8.17 -12.88 12.83
N ALA A 97 9.05 -12.75 11.85
CA ALA A 97 10.12 -11.76 11.83
C ALA A 97 9.68 -10.39 11.28
N LEU A 98 8.46 -10.27 10.73
CA LEU A 98 7.95 -9.07 10.10
C LEU A 98 6.83 -8.41 10.89
N GLY A 99 6.53 -7.16 10.56
CA GLY A 99 5.42 -6.38 11.11
C GLY A 99 5.65 -5.83 12.52
N ARG A 100 6.85 -5.97 13.06
CA ARG A 100 7.24 -5.45 14.39
C ARG A 100 8.69 -5.03 14.42
N ILE A 101 9.03 -4.16 15.35
CA ILE A 101 10.41 -3.73 15.61
C ILE A 101 10.98 -4.58 16.75
N GLY A 102 12.18 -5.12 16.56
CA GLY A 102 12.86 -5.91 17.58
C GLY A 102 14.32 -6.16 17.25
N ILE A 103 15.12 -6.46 18.27
CA ILE A 103 16.55 -6.77 18.11
C ILE A 103 16.70 -8.04 17.28
N GLY A 104 17.53 -7.99 16.23
CA GLY A 104 17.76 -9.12 15.33
C GLY A 104 16.69 -9.34 14.27
N LEU A 105 15.66 -8.49 14.20
CA LEU A 105 14.65 -8.50 13.14
C LEU A 105 15.06 -7.60 11.98
N PRO A 106 14.49 -7.82 10.77
CA PRO A 106 14.67 -6.91 9.64
C PRO A 106 14.30 -5.47 10.01
N ALA A 107 15.14 -4.52 9.61
CA ALA A 107 14.90 -3.10 9.87
C ALA A 107 14.06 -2.47 8.73
N ASP A 108 12.86 -3.00 8.52
CA ASP A 108 11.85 -2.46 7.61
C ASP A 108 10.93 -1.54 8.43
N VAL A 109 11.19 -0.23 8.36
CA VAL A 109 10.58 0.75 9.24
C VAL A 109 10.02 1.92 8.43
N VAL A 110 8.82 2.34 8.77
CA VAL A 110 8.23 3.58 8.28
C VAL A 110 8.19 4.57 9.44
N VAL A 111 8.81 5.74 9.25
CA VAL A 111 8.74 6.85 10.19
C VAL A 111 7.66 7.79 9.71
N VAL A 112 6.77 8.15 10.61
CA VAL A 112 5.66 9.07 10.34
C VAL A 112 5.70 10.23 11.34
N SER A 113 5.17 11.37 10.91
CA SER A 113 4.90 12.52 11.79
C SER A 113 3.67 12.28 12.67
N ASP A 114 3.38 13.22 13.57
CA ASP A 114 2.22 13.13 14.48
C ASP A 114 0.87 13.13 13.73
N ASP A 115 0.83 13.70 12.53
CA ASP A 115 -0.33 13.68 11.63
C ASP A 115 -0.31 12.48 10.65
N LEU A 116 0.55 11.50 10.90
CA LEU A 116 0.72 10.28 10.13
C LEU A 116 1.18 10.51 8.67
N ALA A 117 1.87 11.63 8.38
CA ALA A 117 2.55 11.79 7.11
C ALA A 117 3.84 10.95 7.09
N ILE A 118 4.13 10.28 5.97
CA ILE A 118 5.34 9.46 5.86
C ILE A 118 6.54 10.41 5.68
N GLU A 119 7.46 10.38 6.64
CA GLU A 119 8.70 11.16 6.61
C GLU A 119 9.87 10.33 6.06
N ARG A 120 9.92 9.06 6.40
CA ARG A 120 11.03 8.20 5.99
C ARG A 120 10.60 6.74 5.89
N VAL A 121 11.13 6.04 4.90
CA VAL A 121 11.00 4.60 4.75
C VAL A 121 12.38 3.98 4.77
N LEU A 122 12.55 2.97 5.62
CA LEU A 122 13.75 2.14 5.70
C LEU A 122 13.40 0.73 5.22
N VAL A 123 14.22 0.17 4.36
CA VAL A 123 14.14 -1.24 3.93
C VAL A 123 15.49 -1.87 4.23
N GLU A 124 15.50 -2.91 5.04
CA GLU A 124 16.73 -3.54 5.54
C GLU A 124 17.70 -2.51 6.16
N GLY A 125 17.17 -1.52 6.88
CA GLY A 125 17.92 -0.44 7.51
C GLY A 125 18.42 0.65 6.55
N ARG A 126 18.11 0.58 5.26
CA ARG A 126 18.52 1.57 4.24
C ARG A 126 17.38 2.49 3.89
N ALA A 127 17.64 3.81 3.94
CA ALA A 127 16.64 4.79 3.54
C ALA A 127 16.25 4.63 2.07
N ARG A 128 14.94 4.73 1.80
CA ARG A 128 14.37 4.79 0.46
C ARG A 128 13.80 6.19 0.23
N VAL A 129 13.86 6.63 -1.02
CA VAL A 129 13.24 7.90 -1.40
C VAL A 129 11.71 7.70 -1.34
N VAL A 130 11.04 8.56 -0.61
CA VAL A 130 9.58 8.68 -0.58
C VAL A 130 9.24 9.72 -1.64
N GLY A 131 8.62 9.29 -2.73
CA GLY A 131 8.17 10.17 -3.82
C GLY A 131 6.77 10.69 -3.55
#